data_ce175f2854cee0b6cf220b0d0ecbb571
#
_entry.id   ce175f2854cee0b6cf220b0d0ecbb571
#
_cell.length_a   1.000
_cell.length_b   1.000
_cell.length_c   1.000
_cell.angle_alpha   90.00
_cell.angle_beta   90.00
_cell.angle_gamma   90.00
#
_symmetry.space_group_name_H-M   'P 1'
#
loop_
_entity.id
_entity.type
_entity.pdbx_description
1 polymer ?
#
loop_
_entity_poly.entity_id
_entity_poly.type
_entity_poly.pdbx_seq_one_letter_code
_entity_poly.pdbx_strand_id
1 'polypeptide(L)'
;MNNFIFYSPTEFVFGRDTEAQTGVLVQKYGARKIMIVYGGGSVIRSGLLARVEKSLQEVGIPYCMLGGVQPNPIDTKVYEGIDLCRKENVDMMLAVGGGSVIDTAKAIAAGVPYNGDFWDFYIGKAIVTKALKVAVVLTIPAAGSEGSGNTVITKVDGLQKLSLRAPGVLRPVFAVMNPELTYTLPPFQTACGIADMMAHIMERSFTNTKDVEIGDRLCEGTLLAIIKEATTVMKDPENYGARANLMWCGTIAHNGTCGVGCEEDWASHFLEHEISAIYNVTHGAGLSVIFPAWMTWMTEHNVDKIAQYAIRVWGVAESDDKKAVALEGISRLKSFFTSIGLPVTFKELGIENPDIDRLADSLHRNKGELVGNYVKLAKQDSKEIYRLAL
;
A
#
# COMPACT_ATOMS: atom_id res chain seq x y z
N MET A 1 -15.25 -15.72 13.27
CA MET A 1 -14.54 -15.72 11.97
C MET A 1 -15.54 -15.95 10.87
N ASN A 2 -15.52 -15.10 9.83
CA ASN A 2 -16.40 -15.22 8.66
C ASN A 2 -15.91 -16.32 7.71
N ASN A 3 -16.79 -16.83 6.83
CA ASN A 3 -16.38 -17.71 5.74
C ASN A 3 -15.48 -16.95 4.76
N PHE A 4 -14.43 -17.59 4.25
CA PHE A 4 -13.49 -16.97 3.33
C PHE A 4 -12.94 -17.96 2.30
N ILE A 5 -12.42 -17.44 1.21
CA ILE A 5 -11.53 -18.12 0.27
C ILE A 5 -10.21 -17.39 0.30
N PHE A 6 -9.13 -18.11 0.64
CA PHE A 6 -7.77 -17.57 0.58
C PHE A 6 -7.05 -18.12 -0.64
N TYR A 7 -6.62 -17.20 -1.52
CA TYR A 7 -5.88 -17.53 -2.72
C TYR A 7 -4.82 -16.46 -2.97
N SER A 8 -3.55 -16.83 -2.84
CA SER A 8 -2.39 -15.94 -3.01
C SER A 8 -1.34 -16.60 -3.89
N PRO A 9 -1.54 -16.59 -5.24
CA PRO A 9 -0.76 -17.39 -6.20
C PRO A 9 0.59 -16.78 -6.57
N THR A 10 0.96 -15.61 -6.05
CA THR A 10 2.22 -14.95 -6.39
C THR A 10 3.42 -15.79 -5.95
N GLU A 11 4.34 -16.07 -6.88
CA GLU A 11 5.63 -16.66 -6.56
C GLU A 11 6.58 -15.57 -6.05
N PHE A 12 6.97 -15.64 -4.78
CA PHE A 12 7.91 -14.70 -4.19
C PHE A 12 9.34 -15.25 -4.30
N VAL A 13 10.20 -14.57 -5.07
CA VAL A 13 11.62 -14.91 -5.22
C VAL A 13 12.43 -13.94 -4.36
N PHE A 14 12.77 -14.40 -3.15
CA PHE A 14 13.31 -13.56 -2.09
C PHE A 14 14.79 -13.86 -1.82
N GLY A 15 15.59 -12.81 -1.69
CA GLY A 15 17.00 -12.93 -1.30
C GLY A 15 17.93 -12.05 -2.15
N ARG A 16 19.23 -12.18 -1.86
CA ARG A 16 20.29 -11.43 -2.55
C ARG A 16 20.35 -11.78 -4.02
N ASP A 17 20.63 -10.80 -4.86
CA ASP A 17 20.83 -10.94 -6.32
C ASP A 17 19.67 -11.58 -7.07
N THR A 18 18.48 -11.68 -6.47
CA THR A 18 17.32 -12.33 -7.11
C THR A 18 16.82 -11.60 -8.34
N GLU A 19 17.12 -10.32 -8.51
CA GLU A 19 16.80 -9.56 -9.72
C GLU A 19 17.49 -10.11 -10.98
N ALA A 20 18.61 -10.82 -10.84
CA ALA A 20 19.26 -11.49 -11.95
C ALA A 20 18.41 -12.64 -12.54
N GLN A 21 17.45 -13.17 -11.78
CA GLN A 21 16.54 -14.24 -12.24
C GLN A 21 15.33 -13.71 -13.02
N THR A 22 15.17 -12.39 -13.15
CA THR A 22 13.97 -11.78 -13.75
C THR A 22 13.66 -12.32 -15.14
N GLY A 23 14.66 -12.44 -16.03
CA GLY A 23 14.48 -12.96 -17.39
C GLY A 23 13.98 -14.41 -17.41
N VAL A 24 14.58 -15.28 -16.60
CA VAL A 24 14.17 -16.68 -16.49
C VAL A 24 12.73 -16.80 -15.95
N LEU A 25 12.36 -15.97 -14.98
CA LEU A 25 11.00 -15.94 -14.45
C LEU A 25 9.99 -15.45 -15.50
N VAL A 26 10.32 -14.39 -16.23
CA VAL A 26 9.49 -13.90 -17.35
C VAL A 26 9.27 -15.00 -18.39
N GLN A 27 10.32 -15.74 -18.77
CA GLN A 27 10.24 -16.87 -19.69
C GLN A 27 9.39 -18.01 -19.12
N LYS A 28 9.58 -18.37 -17.82
CA LYS A 28 8.79 -19.38 -17.11
C LYS A 28 7.28 -19.09 -17.17
N TYR A 29 6.90 -17.83 -17.07
CA TYR A 29 5.51 -17.40 -17.14
C TYR A 29 5.00 -17.19 -18.58
N GLY A 30 5.81 -17.50 -19.59
CA GLY A 30 5.40 -17.59 -20.99
C GLY A 30 5.20 -16.24 -21.68
N ALA A 31 5.87 -15.18 -21.23
CA ALA A 31 5.81 -13.90 -21.91
C ALA A 31 6.59 -13.95 -23.25
N ARG A 32 6.04 -13.30 -24.26
CA ARG A 32 6.66 -13.15 -25.59
C ARG A 32 7.22 -11.75 -25.80
N LYS A 33 6.57 -10.73 -25.22
CA LYS A 33 7.03 -9.35 -25.20
C LYS A 33 6.49 -8.65 -23.97
N ILE A 34 7.37 -7.98 -23.23
CA ILE A 34 6.98 -7.31 -22.00
C ILE A 34 7.07 -5.78 -22.09
N MET A 35 6.33 -5.09 -21.21
CA MET A 35 6.58 -3.69 -20.92
C MET A 35 7.19 -3.55 -19.53
N ILE A 36 8.36 -2.91 -19.45
CA ILE A 36 8.98 -2.50 -18.18
C ILE A 36 8.40 -1.16 -17.77
N VAL A 37 7.70 -1.13 -16.63
CA VAL A 37 7.16 0.10 -16.02
C VAL A 37 8.06 0.51 -14.86
N TYR A 38 8.49 1.77 -14.80
CA TYR A 38 9.36 2.27 -13.74
C TYR A 38 9.13 3.74 -13.40
N GLY A 39 9.65 4.19 -12.26
CA GLY A 39 9.44 5.54 -11.74
C GLY A 39 10.41 6.61 -12.26
N GLY A 40 10.65 7.62 -11.46
CA GLY A 40 11.38 8.84 -11.82
C GLY A 40 12.91 8.76 -11.89
N GLY A 41 13.51 7.57 -11.94
CA GLY A 41 14.95 7.41 -12.23
C GLY A 41 15.80 6.82 -11.11
N SER A 42 15.28 6.48 -9.93
CA SER A 42 16.05 5.80 -8.87
C SER A 42 16.60 4.45 -9.36
N VAL A 43 15.77 3.67 -10.06
CA VAL A 43 16.16 2.37 -10.64
C VAL A 43 17.22 2.49 -11.75
N ILE A 44 17.29 3.64 -12.44
CA ILE A 44 18.34 3.94 -13.41
C ILE A 44 19.65 4.25 -12.67
N ARG A 45 19.60 5.18 -11.70
CA ARG A 45 20.79 5.61 -10.95
C ARG A 45 21.44 4.50 -10.14
N SER A 46 20.63 3.55 -9.61
CA SER A 46 21.15 2.38 -8.88
C SER A 46 21.66 1.26 -9.79
N GLY A 47 21.51 1.41 -11.11
CA GLY A 47 21.86 0.38 -12.08
C GLY A 47 20.91 -0.84 -12.09
N LEU A 48 19.83 -0.81 -11.30
CA LEU A 48 18.87 -1.92 -11.24
C LEU A 48 18.20 -2.16 -12.59
N LEU A 49 17.79 -1.09 -13.27
CA LEU A 49 17.13 -1.21 -14.57
C LEU A 49 18.05 -1.94 -15.59
N ALA A 50 19.33 -1.58 -15.64
CA ALA A 50 20.32 -2.22 -16.51
C ALA A 50 20.52 -3.72 -16.18
N ARG A 51 20.49 -4.10 -14.87
CA ARG A 51 20.55 -5.51 -14.46
C ARG A 51 19.33 -6.28 -14.92
N VAL A 52 18.14 -5.70 -14.82
CA VAL A 52 16.89 -6.30 -15.30
C VAL A 52 16.90 -6.44 -16.81
N GLU A 53 17.29 -5.40 -17.54
CA GLU A 53 17.43 -5.45 -19.02
C GLU A 53 18.41 -6.53 -19.47
N LYS A 54 19.57 -6.64 -18.83
CA LYS A 54 20.55 -7.68 -19.09
C LYS A 54 19.96 -9.08 -18.89
N SER A 55 19.24 -9.31 -17.78
CA SER A 55 18.60 -10.60 -17.50
C SER A 55 17.56 -10.98 -18.57
N LEU A 56 16.81 -10.01 -19.11
CA LEU A 56 15.87 -10.23 -20.19
C LEU A 56 16.57 -10.53 -21.53
N GLN A 57 17.66 -9.83 -21.82
CA GLN A 57 18.46 -10.04 -23.03
C GLN A 57 19.10 -11.44 -23.07
N GLU A 58 19.57 -11.95 -21.92
CA GLU A 58 20.15 -13.29 -21.80
C GLU A 58 19.18 -14.41 -22.16
N VAL A 59 17.87 -14.20 -22.01
CA VAL A 59 16.82 -15.16 -22.41
C VAL A 59 16.10 -14.77 -23.70
N GLY A 60 16.53 -13.70 -24.36
CA GLY A 60 15.99 -13.27 -25.66
C GLY A 60 14.55 -12.72 -25.60
N ILE A 61 14.08 -12.21 -24.46
CA ILE A 61 12.74 -11.62 -24.33
C ILE A 61 12.77 -10.14 -24.79
N PRO A 62 12.04 -9.78 -25.85
CA PRO A 62 11.93 -8.40 -26.28
C PRO A 62 11.09 -7.57 -25.30
N TYR A 63 11.41 -6.29 -25.16
CA TYR A 63 10.70 -5.39 -24.26
C TYR A 63 10.55 -3.98 -24.82
N CYS A 64 9.55 -3.25 -24.33
CA CYS A 64 9.47 -1.80 -24.41
C CYS A 64 9.43 -1.21 -23.00
N MET A 65 9.54 0.10 -22.89
CA MET A 65 9.72 0.77 -21.59
C MET A 65 8.72 1.91 -21.41
N LEU A 66 8.17 2.03 -20.21
CA LEU A 66 7.33 3.15 -19.77
C LEU A 66 7.90 3.70 -18.46
N GLY A 67 8.64 4.79 -18.55
CA GLY A 67 9.23 5.48 -17.39
C GLY A 67 8.40 6.65 -16.91
N GLY A 68 8.85 7.26 -15.79
CA GLY A 68 8.28 8.50 -15.29
C GLY A 68 6.99 8.35 -14.48
N VAL A 69 6.72 7.14 -13.94
CA VAL A 69 5.63 6.99 -12.96
C VAL A 69 5.98 7.78 -11.71
N GLN A 70 5.08 8.67 -11.30
CA GLN A 70 5.23 9.51 -10.11
C GLN A 70 4.58 8.87 -8.87
N PRO A 71 4.99 9.25 -7.65
CA PRO A 71 4.22 8.97 -6.43
C PRO A 71 2.77 9.48 -6.58
N ASN A 72 1.79 8.80 -5.97
CA ASN A 72 0.37 9.01 -6.26
C ASN A 72 0.09 8.90 -7.77
N PRO A 73 0.14 7.69 -8.34
CA PRO A 73 0.14 7.49 -9.78
C PRO A 73 -1.16 8.01 -10.42
N ILE A 74 -1.02 8.58 -11.61
CA ILE A 74 -2.10 9.30 -12.30
C ILE A 74 -2.58 8.56 -13.53
N ASP A 75 -3.85 8.80 -13.87
CA ASP A 75 -4.57 8.20 -15.01
C ASP A 75 -3.90 8.43 -16.36
N THR A 76 -3.34 9.63 -16.60
CA THR A 76 -2.68 9.95 -17.87
C THR A 76 -1.55 8.99 -18.20
N LYS A 77 -0.78 8.56 -17.20
CA LYS A 77 0.30 7.57 -17.38
C LYS A 77 -0.25 6.17 -17.68
N VAL A 78 -1.42 5.85 -17.16
CA VAL A 78 -2.11 4.58 -17.47
C VAL A 78 -2.60 4.57 -18.92
N TYR A 79 -3.22 5.63 -19.40
CA TYR A 79 -3.63 5.75 -20.82
C TYR A 79 -2.44 5.61 -21.76
N GLU A 80 -1.35 6.33 -21.51
CA GLU A 80 -0.09 6.22 -22.27
C GLU A 80 0.39 4.76 -22.35
N GLY A 81 0.38 4.07 -21.20
CA GLY A 81 0.80 2.68 -21.13
C GLY A 81 -0.13 1.72 -21.87
N ILE A 82 -1.45 1.91 -21.80
CA ILE A 82 -2.43 1.09 -22.53
C ILE A 82 -2.19 1.21 -24.06
N ASP A 83 -2.04 2.44 -24.55
CA ASP A 83 -1.83 2.70 -25.96
C ASP A 83 -0.50 2.10 -26.45
N LEU A 84 0.58 2.24 -25.67
CA LEU A 84 1.87 1.68 -25.97
C LEU A 84 1.82 0.13 -25.96
N CYS A 85 1.16 -0.50 -24.98
CA CYS A 85 0.98 -1.95 -24.92
C CYS A 85 0.26 -2.50 -26.17
N ARG A 86 -0.82 -1.84 -26.57
CA ARG A 86 -1.60 -2.24 -27.76
C ARG A 86 -0.77 -2.12 -29.04
N LYS A 87 -0.08 -1.00 -29.21
CA LYS A 87 0.81 -0.74 -30.36
C LYS A 87 1.93 -1.76 -30.47
N GLU A 88 2.54 -2.10 -29.35
CA GLU A 88 3.71 -2.97 -29.28
C GLU A 88 3.37 -4.46 -29.11
N ASN A 89 2.07 -4.83 -29.00
CA ASN A 89 1.59 -6.19 -28.75
C ASN A 89 2.22 -6.83 -27.51
N VAL A 90 2.26 -6.07 -26.40
CA VAL A 90 2.76 -6.54 -25.10
C VAL A 90 1.80 -7.56 -24.49
N ASP A 91 2.33 -8.64 -23.91
CA ASP A 91 1.52 -9.69 -23.26
C ASP A 91 1.82 -9.87 -21.75
N MET A 92 2.81 -9.16 -21.20
CA MET A 92 3.09 -9.12 -19.77
C MET A 92 3.66 -7.77 -19.33
N MET A 93 3.29 -7.32 -18.13
CA MET A 93 3.83 -6.14 -17.47
C MET A 93 4.93 -6.54 -16.48
N LEU A 94 6.06 -5.81 -16.47
CA LEU A 94 7.09 -5.92 -15.45
C LEU A 94 7.24 -4.58 -14.73
N ALA A 95 6.74 -4.49 -13.51
CA ALA A 95 6.88 -3.33 -12.65
C ALA A 95 8.25 -3.36 -11.94
N VAL A 96 9.12 -2.40 -12.20
CA VAL A 96 10.42 -2.25 -11.51
C VAL A 96 10.34 -1.02 -10.62
N GLY A 97 9.92 -1.19 -9.37
CA GLY A 97 9.64 -0.07 -8.48
C GLY A 97 8.87 -0.43 -7.21
N GLY A 98 8.29 0.58 -6.59
CA GLY A 98 7.39 0.45 -5.44
C GLY A 98 5.91 0.46 -5.83
N GLY A 99 5.03 0.63 -4.84
CA GLY A 99 3.57 0.56 -4.98
C GLY A 99 3.01 1.37 -6.16
N SER A 100 3.41 2.63 -6.34
CA SER A 100 2.93 3.48 -7.44
C SER A 100 3.21 2.88 -8.83
N VAL A 101 4.40 2.30 -9.01
CA VAL A 101 4.80 1.65 -10.27
C VAL A 101 4.00 0.37 -10.49
N ILE A 102 3.84 -0.43 -9.44
CA ILE A 102 3.06 -1.68 -9.48
C ILE A 102 1.60 -1.39 -9.78
N ASP A 103 1.02 -0.39 -9.14
CA ASP A 103 -0.37 0.02 -9.33
C ASP A 103 -0.62 0.53 -10.75
N THR A 104 0.31 1.34 -11.30
CA THR A 104 0.25 1.75 -12.70
C THR A 104 0.30 0.54 -13.64
N ALA A 105 1.21 -0.40 -13.41
CA ALA A 105 1.33 -1.61 -14.23
C ALA A 105 0.05 -2.47 -14.18
N LYS A 106 -0.57 -2.62 -13.01
CA LYS A 106 -1.85 -3.33 -12.85
C LYS A 106 -3.01 -2.63 -13.57
N ALA A 107 -3.09 -1.31 -13.45
CA ALA A 107 -4.12 -0.53 -14.14
C ALA A 107 -4.00 -0.65 -15.67
N ILE A 108 -2.77 -0.56 -16.20
CA ILE A 108 -2.49 -0.81 -17.62
C ILE A 108 -2.89 -2.23 -18.00
N ALA A 109 -2.45 -3.23 -17.20
CA ALA A 109 -2.74 -4.64 -17.45
C ALA A 109 -4.25 -4.93 -17.55
N ALA A 110 -5.07 -4.29 -16.72
CA ALA A 110 -6.53 -4.39 -16.77
C ALA A 110 -7.11 -3.66 -18.00
N GLY A 111 -6.56 -2.48 -18.32
CA GLY A 111 -7.08 -1.62 -19.40
C GLY A 111 -6.78 -2.16 -20.80
N VAL A 112 -5.67 -2.88 -21.02
CA VAL A 112 -5.26 -3.35 -22.36
C VAL A 112 -6.29 -4.25 -23.02
N PRO A 113 -6.85 -5.30 -22.39
CA PRO A 113 -7.86 -6.17 -22.99
C PRO A 113 -9.29 -5.58 -22.95
N TYR A 114 -9.50 -4.42 -22.36
CA TYR A 114 -10.80 -3.80 -22.22
C TYR A 114 -11.09 -2.81 -23.35
N ASN A 115 -12.26 -2.89 -23.97
CA ASN A 115 -12.64 -1.99 -25.07
C ASN A 115 -13.23 -0.66 -24.61
N GLY A 116 -13.51 -0.49 -23.32
CA GLY A 116 -13.99 0.76 -22.71
C GLY A 116 -12.86 1.58 -22.09
N ASP A 117 -13.24 2.55 -21.29
CA ASP A 117 -12.31 3.35 -20.49
C ASP A 117 -11.89 2.55 -19.25
N PHE A 118 -10.58 2.38 -19.00
CA PHE A 118 -10.08 1.67 -17.83
C PHE A 118 -10.60 2.26 -16.51
N TRP A 119 -10.95 3.56 -16.50
CA TRP A 119 -11.52 4.22 -15.32
C TRP A 119 -12.90 3.70 -14.94
N ASP A 120 -13.62 3.06 -15.86
CA ASP A 120 -14.90 2.36 -15.59
C ASP A 120 -14.77 1.34 -14.47
N PHE A 121 -13.58 0.72 -14.33
CA PHE A 121 -13.31 -0.24 -13.24
C PHE A 121 -13.22 0.44 -11.87
N TYR A 122 -12.68 1.66 -11.79
CA TYR A 122 -12.49 2.40 -10.54
C TYR A 122 -13.79 3.01 -10.01
N ILE A 123 -14.72 3.33 -10.90
CA ILE A 123 -16.05 3.87 -10.55
C ILE A 123 -17.13 2.80 -10.50
N GLY A 124 -16.78 1.51 -10.59
CA GLY A 124 -17.72 0.39 -10.48
C GLY A 124 -18.65 0.21 -11.68
N LYS A 125 -18.40 0.87 -12.81
CA LYS A 125 -19.19 0.75 -14.04
C LYS A 125 -18.89 -0.54 -14.80
N ALA A 126 -17.67 -1.11 -14.59
CA ALA A 126 -17.27 -2.39 -15.15
C ALA A 126 -16.48 -3.22 -14.15
N ILE A 127 -16.40 -4.54 -14.37
CA ILE A 127 -15.64 -5.48 -13.54
C ILE A 127 -14.46 -6.02 -14.33
N VAL A 128 -13.28 -6.09 -13.69
CA VAL A 128 -12.08 -6.68 -14.29
C VAL A 128 -12.21 -8.19 -14.35
N THR A 129 -12.39 -8.74 -15.54
CA THR A 129 -12.49 -10.19 -15.79
C THR A 129 -11.23 -10.75 -16.48
N LYS A 130 -10.44 -9.87 -17.09
CA LYS A 130 -9.18 -10.21 -17.80
C LYS A 130 -8.16 -9.11 -17.60
N ALA A 131 -6.90 -9.48 -17.51
CA ALA A 131 -5.76 -8.57 -17.51
C ALA A 131 -4.55 -9.24 -18.16
N LEU A 132 -3.54 -8.47 -18.57
CA LEU A 132 -2.22 -9.00 -18.83
C LEU A 132 -1.62 -9.51 -17.50
N LYS A 133 -0.69 -10.49 -17.60
CA LYS A 133 0.08 -10.88 -16.42
C LYS A 133 0.92 -9.72 -15.91
N VAL A 134 1.02 -9.58 -14.60
CA VAL A 134 1.87 -8.56 -13.94
C VAL A 134 2.97 -9.29 -13.17
N ALA A 135 4.19 -8.82 -13.30
CA ALA A 135 5.34 -9.25 -12.53
C ALA A 135 6.01 -8.04 -11.87
N VAL A 136 6.77 -8.27 -10.80
CA VAL A 136 7.35 -7.20 -10.00
C VAL A 136 8.82 -7.46 -9.70
N VAL A 137 9.63 -6.39 -9.75
CA VAL A 137 10.92 -6.28 -9.06
C VAL A 137 10.75 -5.16 -8.02
N LEU A 138 10.64 -5.53 -6.75
CA LEU A 138 10.28 -4.62 -5.67
C LEU A 138 11.47 -3.79 -5.22
N THR A 139 11.28 -2.48 -5.07
CA THR A 139 12.34 -1.55 -4.62
C THR A 139 12.03 -0.82 -3.32
N ILE A 140 10.79 -0.88 -2.84
CA ILE A 140 10.37 -0.28 -1.56
C ILE A 140 9.26 -1.12 -0.93
N PRO A 141 9.46 -1.69 0.27
CA PRO A 141 8.40 -2.32 1.04
C PRO A 141 7.51 -1.24 1.66
N ALA A 142 6.22 -1.28 1.37
CA ALA A 142 5.21 -0.34 1.88
C ALA A 142 3.80 -0.95 1.72
N ALA A 143 3.12 -0.61 0.63
CA ALA A 143 1.75 -0.99 0.33
C ALA A 143 1.51 -2.50 0.10
N GLY A 144 2.53 -3.36 0.00
CA GLY A 144 2.35 -4.79 -0.28
C GLY A 144 1.70 -5.09 -1.64
N SER A 145 1.80 -4.15 -2.59
CA SER A 145 1.14 -4.28 -3.90
C SER A 145 1.69 -5.46 -4.71
N GLU A 146 2.93 -5.91 -4.47
CA GLU A 146 3.55 -7.08 -5.09
C GLU A 146 2.84 -8.39 -4.74
N GLY A 147 2.10 -8.43 -3.62
CA GLY A 147 1.34 -9.59 -3.15
C GLY A 147 -0.18 -9.41 -3.21
N SER A 148 -0.67 -8.27 -3.66
CA SER A 148 -2.11 -7.95 -3.65
C SER A 148 -2.72 -7.85 -5.04
N GLY A 149 -4.04 -7.94 -5.12
CA GLY A 149 -4.80 -7.68 -6.35
C GLY A 149 -5.43 -6.29 -6.40
N ASN A 150 -4.89 -5.35 -5.62
CA ASN A 150 -5.37 -3.98 -5.55
C ASN A 150 -4.50 -3.05 -6.40
N THR A 151 -5.08 -1.95 -6.83
CA THR A 151 -4.39 -0.85 -7.48
C THR A 151 -5.10 0.47 -7.16
N VAL A 152 -4.33 1.53 -6.92
CA VAL A 152 -4.84 2.87 -6.59
C VAL A 152 -4.32 3.85 -7.61
N ILE A 153 -5.22 4.56 -8.30
CA ILE A 153 -4.88 5.57 -9.31
C ILE A 153 -5.61 6.87 -8.98
N THR A 154 -4.95 7.99 -9.22
CA THR A 154 -5.53 9.33 -9.11
C THR A 154 -5.95 9.81 -10.50
N LYS A 155 -7.23 10.09 -10.70
CA LYS A 155 -7.70 10.82 -11.87
C LYS A 155 -7.36 12.28 -11.70
N VAL A 156 -6.63 12.84 -12.67
CA VAL A 156 -6.19 14.25 -12.62
C VAL A 156 -7.39 15.18 -12.64
N ASP A 157 -8.37 14.90 -13.52
CA ASP A 157 -9.63 15.63 -13.54
C ASP A 157 -10.46 15.27 -12.30
N GLY A 158 -10.73 16.26 -11.46
CA GLY A 158 -11.48 16.13 -10.22
C GLY A 158 -10.67 15.60 -9.02
N LEU A 159 -9.37 15.33 -9.17
CA LEU A 159 -8.46 14.85 -8.10
C LEU A 159 -9.03 13.64 -7.35
N GLN A 160 -9.54 12.64 -8.08
CA GLN A 160 -10.16 11.44 -7.52
C GLN A 160 -9.12 10.33 -7.33
N LYS A 161 -8.69 10.07 -6.11
CA LYS A 161 -7.80 8.93 -5.78
C LYS A 161 -8.67 7.72 -5.39
N LEU A 162 -8.82 6.78 -6.31
CA LEU A 162 -9.70 5.62 -6.15
C LEU A 162 -8.92 4.31 -6.20
N SER A 163 -9.45 3.31 -5.50
CA SER A 163 -8.92 1.96 -5.48
C SER A 163 -9.79 1.01 -6.31
N LEU A 164 -9.14 0.08 -7.00
CA LEU A 164 -9.73 -1.05 -7.68
C LEU A 164 -9.23 -2.33 -7.02
N ARG A 165 -10.12 -3.29 -6.74
CA ARG A 165 -9.80 -4.60 -6.15
C ARG A 165 -10.24 -5.72 -7.07
N ALA A 166 -9.28 -6.48 -7.59
CA ALA A 166 -9.53 -7.65 -8.44
C ALA A 166 -8.51 -8.78 -8.14
N PRO A 167 -8.53 -9.40 -6.93
CA PRO A 167 -7.48 -10.32 -6.47
C PRO A 167 -7.34 -11.58 -7.30
N GLY A 168 -8.40 -12.05 -7.95
CA GLY A 168 -8.37 -13.21 -8.84
C GLY A 168 -7.69 -12.95 -10.20
N VAL A 169 -7.46 -11.68 -10.56
CA VAL A 169 -6.98 -11.29 -11.89
C VAL A 169 -5.70 -10.45 -11.84
N LEU A 170 -5.56 -9.53 -10.88
CA LEU A 170 -4.50 -8.54 -10.83
C LEU A 170 -3.33 -8.87 -9.89
N ARG A 171 -3.39 -9.98 -9.14
CA ARG A 171 -2.22 -10.38 -8.35
C ARG A 171 -1.03 -10.66 -9.26
N PRO A 172 0.16 -10.12 -8.96
CA PRO A 172 1.37 -10.43 -9.72
C PRO A 172 1.63 -11.94 -9.77
N VAL A 173 2.08 -12.43 -10.91
CA VAL A 173 2.41 -13.85 -11.07
C VAL A 173 3.71 -14.20 -10.35
N PHE A 174 4.66 -13.26 -10.30
CA PHE A 174 5.83 -13.35 -9.44
C PHE A 174 6.28 -11.98 -8.94
N ALA A 175 7.01 -11.97 -7.83
CA ALA A 175 7.68 -10.81 -7.28
C ALA A 175 9.11 -11.15 -6.89
N VAL A 176 10.06 -10.45 -7.49
CA VAL A 176 11.49 -10.49 -7.13
C VAL A 176 11.73 -9.51 -5.99
N MET A 177 12.29 -9.99 -4.90
CA MET A 177 12.40 -9.27 -3.63
C MET A 177 13.82 -9.40 -3.07
N ASN A 178 14.74 -8.53 -3.53
CA ASN A 178 16.08 -8.42 -2.96
C ASN A 178 16.11 -7.28 -1.93
N PRO A 179 16.29 -7.54 -0.62
CA PRO A 179 16.34 -6.50 0.42
C PRO A 179 17.40 -5.44 0.19
N GLU A 180 18.51 -5.76 -0.49
CA GLU A 180 19.60 -4.82 -0.77
C GLU A 180 19.17 -3.69 -1.72
N LEU A 181 18.16 -3.91 -2.55
CA LEU A 181 17.60 -2.87 -3.42
C LEU A 181 16.99 -1.70 -2.63
N THR A 182 16.76 -1.88 -1.33
CA THR A 182 16.20 -0.87 -0.44
C THR A 182 17.25 -0.07 0.34
N TYR A 183 18.54 -0.40 0.24
CA TYR A 183 19.62 0.28 0.98
C TYR A 183 19.74 1.77 0.65
N THR A 184 19.43 2.13 -0.59
CA THR A 184 19.52 3.52 -1.08
C THR A 184 18.25 4.33 -0.86
N LEU A 185 17.23 3.77 -0.20
CA LEU A 185 16.02 4.52 0.11
C LEU A 185 16.33 5.64 1.12
N PRO A 186 15.86 6.88 0.84
CA PRO A 186 15.93 7.93 1.84
C PRO A 186 15.23 7.51 3.15
N PRO A 187 15.74 7.91 4.33
CA PRO A 187 15.15 7.57 5.62
C PRO A 187 13.64 7.89 5.68
N PHE A 188 13.23 9.04 5.18
CA PHE A 188 11.80 9.43 5.13
C PHE A 188 10.95 8.45 4.30
N GLN A 189 11.46 7.95 3.17
CA GLN A 189 10.71 6.96 2.36
C GLN A 189 10.62 5.60 3.07
N THR A 190 11.68 5.21 3.78
CA THR A 190 11.66 4.02 4.63
C THR A 190 10.61 4.15 5.73
N ALA A 191 10.58 5.30 6.42
CA ALA A 191 9.59 5.59 7.47
C ALA A 191 8.15 5.61 6.92
N CYS A 192 7.93 6.24 5.76
CA CYS A 192 6.62 6.21 5.10
C CYS A 192 6.17 4.78 4.75
N GLY A 193 7.08 3.93 4.26
CA GLY A 193 6.78 2.52 4.02
C GLY A 193 6.40 1.77 5.30
N ILE A 194 7.08 2.05 6.41
CA ILE A 194 6.77 1.48 7.73
C ILE A 194 5.36 1.89 8.19
N ALA A 195 5.01 3.18 8.09
CA ALA A 195 3.67 3.65 8.47
C ALA A 195 2.58 3.03 7.60
N ASP A 196 2.81 2.90 6.30
CA ASP A 196 1.87 2.32 5.35
C ASP A 196 1.60 0.83 5.64
N MET A 197 2.66 0.02 5.84
CA MET A 197 2.46 -1.40 6.20
C MET A 197 1.80 -1.59 7.56
N MET A 198 2.09 -0.73 8.56
CA MET A 198 1.39 -0.75 9.85
C MET A 198 -0.09 -0.40 9.68
N ALA A 199 -0.40 0.63 8.90
CA ALA A 199 -1.78 1.03 8.62
C ALA A 199 -2.56 -0.10 7.94
N HIS A 200 -1.99 -0.77 6.94
CA HIS A 200 -2.61 -1.93 6.28
C HIS A 200 -2.95 -3.07 7.25
N ILE A 201 -2.09 -3.31 8.25
CA ILE A 201 -2.36 -4.32 9.27
C ILE A 201 -3.44 -3.85 10.23
N MET A 202 -3.40 -2.59 10.66
CA MET A 202 -4.37 -2.03 11.61
C MET A 202 -5.78 -1.96 11.01
N GLU A 203 -5.94 -1.66 9.69
CA GLU A 203 -7.23 -1.71 8.99
C GLU A 203 -7.89 -3.10 9.03
N ARG A 204 -7.09 -4.15 9.21
CA ARG A 204 -7.54 -5.54 9.30
C ARG A 204 -7.72 -6.02 10.73
N SER A 205 -6.95 -5.44 11.65
CA SER A 205 -6.99 -5.77 13.08
C SER A 205 -8.21 -5.15 13.77
N PHE A 206 -8.59 -3.91 13.38
CA PHE A 206 -9.75 -3.23 13.94
C PHE A 206 -11.03 -3.70 13.23
N THR A 207 -11.59 -4.78 13.73
CA THR A 207 -12.75 -5.46 13.15
C THR A 207 -13.82 -5.77 14.18
N ASN A 208 -15.08 -5.79 13.74
CA ASN A 208 -16.22 -6.26 14.53
C ASN A 208 -16.42 -7.78 14.43
N THR A 209 -15.66 -8.46 13.57
CA THR A 209 -15.76 -9.92 13.42
C THR A 209 -15.31 -10.60 14.71
N LYS A 210 -16.13 -11.51 15.20
CA LYS A 210 -15.86 -12.25 16.44
C LYS A 210 -15.04 -13.52 16.16
N ASP A 211 -14.39 -14.05 17.21
CA ASP A 211 -13.64 -15.31 17.19
C ASP A 211 -12.53 -15.35 16.14
N VAL A 212 -11.68 -14.30 16.11
CA VAL A 212 -10.61 -14.08 15.14
C VAL A 212 -9.21 -14.08 15.77
N GLU A 213 -9.02 -14.81 16.86
CA GLU A 213 -7.75 -14.82 17.64
C GLU A 213 -6.51 -15.09 16.76
N ILE A 214 -6.60 -16.01 15.79
CA ILE A 214 -5.45 -16.25 14.90
C ILE A 214 -5.16 -15.04 14.00
N GLY A 215 -6.18 -14.35 13.51
CA GLY A 215 -6.04 -13.11 12.75
C GLY A 215 -5.42 -12.00 13.60
N ASP A 216 -5.90 -11.84 14.83
CA ASP A 216 -5.34 -10.88 15.80
C ASP A 216 -3.85 -11.14 16.02
N ARG A 217 -3.44 -12.41 16.30
CA ARG A 217 -2.03 -12.75 16.54
C ARG A 217 -1.13 -12.55 15.32
N LEU A 218 -1.63 -12.82 14.13
CA LEU A 218 -0.88 -12.54 12.89
C LEU A 218 -0.66 -11.04 12.70
N CYS A 219 -1.67 -10.22 12.96
CA CYS A 219 -1.57 -8.77 12.95
C CYS A 219 -0.60 -8.26 14.02
N GLU A 220 -0.80 -8.65 15.27
CA GLU A 220 -0.01 -8.23 16.44
C GLU A 220 1.46 -8.63 16.28
N GLY A 221 1.74 -9.88 15.90
CA GLY A 221 3.10 -10.38 15.69
C GLY A 221 3.83 -9.65 14.55
N THR A 222 3.11 -9.34 13.45
CA THR A 222 3.69 -8.59 12.34
C THR A 222 3.98 -7.15 12.73
N LEU A 223 3.08 -6.48 13.47
CA LEU A 223 3.30 -5.12 13.99
C LEU A 223 4.51 -5.05 14.93
N LEU A 224 4.65 -6.02 15.85
CA LEU A 224 5.81 -6.10 16.75
C LEU A 224 7.13 -6.26 15.98
N ALA A 225 7.14 -7.09 14.93
CA ALA A 225 8.30 -7.25 14.06
C ALA A 225 8.65 -5.93 13.34
N ILE A 226 7.65 -5.24 12.78
CA ILE A 226 7.83 -3.95 12.12
C ILE A 226 8.41 -2.90 13.08
N ILE A 227 7.85 -2.75 14.28
CA ILE A 227 8.31 -1.77 15.28
C ILE A 227 9.77 -2.03 15.66
N LYS A 228 10.12 -3.30 15.89
CA LYS A 228 11.49 -3.69 16.23
C LYS A 228 12.47 -3.38 15.10
N GLU A 229 12.18 -3.83 13.89
CA GLU A 229 13.08 -3.69 12.75
C GLU A 229 13.13 -2.25 12.21
N ALA A 230 12.07 -1.46 12.37
CA ALA A 230 12.07 -0.03 12.10
C ALA A 230 13.16 0.69 12.91
N THR A 231 13.27 0.38 14.21
CA THR A 231 14.30 0.97 15.07
C THR A 231 15.72 0.61 14.60
N THR A 232 15.89 -0.60 14.08
CA THR A 232 17.18 -1.07 13.54
C THR A 232 17.51 -0.37 12.22
N VAL A 233 16.59 -0.38 11.26
CA VAL A 233 16.84 0.14 9.91
C VAL A 233 17.02 1.66 9.88
N MET A 234 16.41 2.39 10.81
CA MET A 234 16.60 3.84 10.91
C MET A 234 18.00 4.22 11.45
N LYS A 235 18.66 3.33 12.20
CA LYS A 235 20.03 3.50 12.72
C LYS A 235 21.08 2.94 11.76
N ASP A 236 20.78 1.82 11.13
CA ASP A 236 21.65 1.09 10.20
C ASP A 236 20.85 0.77 8.92
N PRO A 237 20.82 1.72 7.95
CA PRO A 237 20.03 1.57 6.73
C PRO A 237 20.42 0.40 5.83
N GLU A 238 21.61 -0.14 5.97
CA GLU A 238 22.12 -1.28 5.19
C GLU A 238 22.05 -2.61 5.96
N ASN A 239 21.38 -2.63 7.10
CA ASN A 239 21.14 -3.86 7.84
C ASN A 239 20.26 -4.83 7.06
N TYR A 240 20.88 -5.85 6.47
CA TYR A 240 20.17 -6.83 5.64
C TYR A 240 19.01 -7.50 6.38
N GLY A 241 19.21 -7.92 7.64
CA GLY A 241 18.19 -8.60 8.43
C GLY A 241 16.96 -7.72 8.63
N ALA A 242 17.16 -6.45 9.02
CA ALA A 242 16.06 -5.51 9.21
C ALA A 242 15.33 -5.22 7.89
N ARG A 243 16.07 -4.98 6.79
CA ARG A 243 15.47 -4.78 5.46
C ARG A 243 14.69 -5.99 4.99
N ALA A 244 15.22 -7.20 5.20
CA ALA A 244 14.58 -8.46 4.83
C ALA A 244 13.27 -8.67 5.60
N ASN A 245 13.28 -8.48 6.92
CA ASN A 245 12.09 -8.58 7.75
C ASN A 245 11.03 -7.54 7.35
N LEU A 246 11.40 -6.27 7.20
CA LEU A 246 10.46 -5.22 6.77
C LEU A 246 9.89 -5.50 5.37
N MET A 247 10.71 -5.99 4.44
CA MET A 247 10.25 -6.34 3.09
C MET A 247 9.19 -7.44 3.13
N TRP A 248 9.40 -8.47 3.93
CA TRP A 248 8.43 -9.55 4.06
C TRP A 248 7.18 -9.13 4.87
N CYS A 249 7.34 -8.30 5.92
CA CYS A 249 6.21 -7.72 6.65
C CYS A 249 5.29 -6.91 5.74
N GLY A 250 5.83 -6.10 4.81
CA GLY A 250 5.04 -5.36 3.83
C GLY A 250 4.18 -6.27 2.95
N THR A 251 4.74 -7.39 2.49
CA THR A 251 3.98 -8.39 1.73
C THR A 251 2.86 -9.02 2.58
N ILE A 252 3.16 -9.46 3.80
CA ILE A 252 2.18 -10.06 4.72
C ILE A 252 1.06 -9.07 5.06
N ALA A 253 1.40 -7.80 5.23
CA ALA A 253 0.45 -6.75 5.54
C ALA A 253 -0.69 -6.63 4.51
N HIS A 254 -0.46 -6.99 3.24
CA HIS A 254 -1.45 -6.77 2.18
C HIS A 254 -1.75 -7.98 1.28
N ASN A 255 -1.10 -9.13 1.45
CA ASN A 255 -1.39 -10.31 0.63
C ASN A 255 -2.69 -11.05 1.03
N GLY A 256 -3.36 -10.60 2.08
CA GLY A 256 -4.59 -11.16 2.64
C GLY A 256 -4.39 -12.02 3.88
N THR A 257 -3.15 -12.31 4.29
CA THR A 257 -2.88 -13.15 5.47
C THR A 257 -3.41 -12.53 6.75
N CYS A 258 -3.15 -11.23 7.00
CA CYS A 258 -3.60 -10.54 8.21
C CYS A 258 -5.12 -10.28 8.25
N GLY A 259 -5.83 -10.34 7.14
CA GLY A 259 -7.27 -10.07 7.08
C GLY A 259 -8.16 -11.29 6.90
N VAL A 260 -7.58 -12.50 7.02
CA VAL A 260 -8.31 -13.75 6.75
C VAL A 260 -9.52 -13.92 7.67
N GLY A 261 -10.70 -14.03 7.08
CA GLY A 261 -11.95 -14.25 7.78
C GLY A 261 -12.45 -13.06 8.60
N CYS A 262 -11.86 -11.88 8.42
CA CYS A 262 -12.28 -10.63 9.07
C CYS A 262 -12.95 -9.68 8.06
N GLU A 263 -13.85 -8.83 8.56
CA GLU A 263 -14.29 -7.64 7.86
C GLU A 263 -13.25 -6.54 8.08
N GLU A 264 -12.66 -6.03 6.99
CA GLU A 264 -11.64 -4.97 7.01
C GLU A 264 -12.31 -3.59 7.06
N ASP A 265 -11.69 -2.56 7.69
CA ASP A 265 -12.29 -1.22 7.81
C ASP A 265 -12.02 -0.31 6.60
N TRP A 266 -10.80 0.11 6.39
CA TRP A 266 -10.33 1.01 5.33
C TRP A 266 -10.71 2.49 5.46
N ALA A 267 -11.38 2.91 6.53
CA ALA A 267 -11.78 4.30 6.71
C ALA A 267 -10.58 5.25 6.76
N SER A 268 -9.50 4.88 7.47
CA SER A 268 -8.30 5.71 7.60
C SER A 268 -7.60 5.90 6.27
N HIS A 269 -7.50 4.87 5.44
CA HIS A 269 -6.95 4.97 4.08
C HIS A 269 -7.80 5.88 3.19
N PHE A 270 -9.13 5.79 3.28
CA PHE A 270 -10.01 6.63 2.48
C PHE A 270 -9.92 8.10 2.90
N LEU A 271 -9.82 8.39 4.20
CA LEU A 271 -9.54 9.74 4.72
C LEU A 271 -8.19 10.26 4.20
N GLU A 272 -7.15 9.44 4.21
CA GLU A 272 -5.81 9.82 3.73
C GLU A 272 -5.79 10.03 2.21
N HIS A 273 -6.53 9.23 1.43
CA HIS A 273 -6.58 9.39 -0.03
C HIS A 273 -6.96 10.81 -0.43
N GLU A 274 -7.87 11.45 0.30
CA GLU A 274 -8.26 12.84 0.01
C GLU A 274 -7.13 13.83 0.38
N ILE A 275 -6.36 13.56 1.44
CA ILE A 275 -5.20 14.38 1.81
C ILE A 275 -4.14 14.29 0.70
N SER A 276 -3.80 13.07 0.26
CA SER A 276 -2.84 12.88 -0.82
C SER A 276 -3.31 13.44 -2.16
N ALA A 277 -4.60 13.31 -2.49
CA ALA A 277 -5.14 13.82 -3.74
C ALA A 277 -5.13 15.36 -3.81
N ILE A 278 -5.47 16.02 -2.69
CA ILE A 278 -5.63 17.49 -2.63
C ILE A 278 -4.29 18.18 -2.39
N TYR A 279 -3.44 17.64 -1.50
CA TYR A 279 -2.19 18.28 -1.07
C TYR A 279 -0.92 17.62 -1.63
N ASN A 280 -1.07 16.54 -2.40
CA ASN A 280 0.04 15.79 -3.01
C ASN A 280 1.14 15.36 -2.02
N VAL A 281 0.75 14.94 -0.82
CA VAL A 281 1.66 14.44 0.20
C VAL A 281 2.01 12.96 -0.02
N THR A 282 3.11 12.50 0.57
CA THR A 282 3.49 11.09 0.56
C THR A 282 2.48 10.28 1.38
N HIS A 283 1.91 9.23 0.80
CA HIS A 283 0.82 8.43 1.38
C HIS A 283 1.09 7.97 2.82
N GLY A 284 2.25 7.33 3.08
CA GLY A 284 2.58 6.88 4.43
C GLY A 284 2.71 8.01 5.46
N ALA A 285 3.13 9.22 5.04
CA ALA A 285 3.17 10.39 5.91
C ALA A 285 1.75 10.93 6.18
N GLY A 286 0.84 10.89 5.21
CA GLY A 286 -0.58 11.18 5.42
C GLY A 286 -1.23 10.20 6.39
N LEU A 287 -0.91 8.90 6.28
CA LEU A 287 -1.40 7.86 7.19
C LEU A 287 -0.88 8.04 8.62
N SER A 288 0.38 8.45 8.83
CA SER A 288 0.92 8.68 10.17
C SER A 288 0.23 9.84 10.89
N VAL A 289 -0.40 10.76 10.16
CA VAL A 289 -1.21 11.86 10.68
C VAL A 289 -2.64 11.41 10.96
N ILE A 290 -3.29 10.79 9.97
CA ILE A 290 -4.74 10.54 10.06
C ILE A 290 -5.09 9.30 10.90
N PHE A 291 -4.26 8.26 10.91
CA PHE A 291 -4.56 7.03 11.62
C PHE A 291 -4.67 7.23 13.13
N PRO A 292 -3.74 7.92 13.83
CA PRO A 292 -3.88 8.23 15.23
C PRO A 292 -5.10 9.12 15.55
N ALA A 293 -5.45 10.04 14.66
CA ALA A 293 -6.65 10.89 14.82
C ALA A 293 -7.94 10.06 14.72
N TRP A 294 -8.02 9.15 13.74
CA TRP A 294 -9.11 8.20 13.61
C TRP A 294 -9.21 7.29 14.84
N MET A 295 -8.10 6.73 15.32
CA MET A 295 -8.09 5.92 16.54
C MET A 295 -8.58 6.71 17.76
N THR A 296 -8.20 7.98 17.89
CA THR A 296 -8.65 8.86 18.98
C THR A 296 -10.16 9.04 18.92
N TRP A 297 -10.73 9.29 17.75
CA TRP A 297 -12.18 9.37 17.56
C TRP A 297 -12.86 8.05 17.95
N MET A 298 -12.27 6.91 17.56
CA MET A 298 -12.80 5.57 17.88
C MET A 298 -12.85 5.27 19.38
N THR A 299 -12.05 5.92 20.22
CA THR A 299 -12.10 5.69 21.68
C THR A 299 -13.44 6.04 22.29
N GLU A 300 -14.22 6.91 21.66
CA GLU A 300 -15.58 7.27 22.07
C GLU A 300 -16.68 6.42 21.45
N HIS A 301 -16.36 5.63 20.41
CA HIS A 301 -17.36 4.94 19.59
C HIS A 301 -17.22 3.42 19.61
N ASN A 302 -15.99 2.90 19.53
CA ASN A 302 -15.69 1.47 19.57
C ASN A 302 -14.24 1.24 20.03
N VAL A 303 -14.03 1.19 21.34
CA VAL A 303 -12.71 1.23 21.98
C VAL A 303 -12.04 -0.15 22.08
N ASP A 304 -12.79 -1.25 22.03
CA ASP A 304 -12.31 -2.57 22.46
C ASP A 304 -11.05 -3.03 21.71
N LYS A 305 -11.03 -2.99 20.38
CA LYS A 305 -9.88 -3.38 19.57
C LYS A 305 -8.70 -2.40 19.70
N ILE A 306 -8.97 -1.13 19.94
CA ILE A 306 -7.91 -0.13 20.17
C ILE A 306 -7.22 -0.40 21.52
N ALA A 307 -7.99 -0.72 22.57
CA ALA A 307 -7.44 -1.10 23.88
C ALA A 307 -6.65 -2.41 23.79
N GLN A 308 -7.17 -3.44 23.06
CA GLN A 308 -6.44 -4.68 22.80
C GLN A 308 -5.09 -4.42 22.12
N TYR A 309 -5.07 -3.58 21.08
CA TYR A 309 -3.86 -3.16 20.38
C TYR A 309 -2.87 -2.45 21.31
N ALA A 310 -3.35 -1.53 22.16
CA ALA A 310 -2.51 -0.85 23.14
C ALA A 310 -1.83 -1.82 24.11
N ILE A 311 -2.57 -2.81 24.62
CA ILE A 311 -2.03 -3.85 25.53
C ILE A 311 -1.06 -4.77 24.82
N ARG A 312 -1.48 -5.35 23.66
CA ARG A 312 -0.76 -6.47 23.04
C ARG A 312 0.40 -6.04 22.14
N VAL A 313 0.34 -4.85 21.57
CA VAL A 313 1.40 -4.33 20.69
C VAL A 313 2.31 -3.33 21.41
N TRP A 314 1.72 -2.45 22.23
CA TRP A 314 2.48 -1.41 22.91
C TRP A 314 2.82 -1.73 24.37
N GLY A 315 2.33 -2.85 24.92
CA GLY A 315 2.62 -3.25 26.30
C GLY A 315 2.03 -2.29 27.34
N VAL A 316 0.92 -1.64 27.03
CA VAL A 316 0.18 -0.84 28.01
C VAL A 316 -0.43 -1.77 29.06
N ALA A 317 -0.36 -1.39 30.34
CA ALA A 317 -0.96 -2.19 31.39
C ALA A 317 -2.48 -2.29 31.21
N GLU A 318 -3.02 -3.49 31.43
CA GLU A 318 -4.46 -3.73 31.38
C GLU A 318 -5.18 -2.98 32.51
N SER A 319 -6.33 -2.38 32.20
CA SER A 319 -7.18 -1.65 33.14
C SER A 319 -8.65 -1.71 32.70
N ASP A 320 -9.57 -1.57 33.67
CA ASP A 320 -11.00 -1.44 33.40
C ASP A 320 -11.34 -0.16 32.59
N ASP A 321 -10.52 0.88 32.72
CA ASP A 321 -10.61 2.08 31.87
C ASP A 321 -9.99 1.85 30.50
N LYS A 322 -10.72 1.15 29.65
CA LYS A 322 -10.31 0.85 28.27
C LYS A 322 -9.98 2.09 27.45
N LYS A 323 -10.65 3.21 27.73
CA LYS A 323 -10.39 4.48 27.03
C LYS A 323 -9.02 5.03 27.39
N ALA A 324 -8.67 5.05 28.67
CA ALA A 324 -7.33 5.47 29.11
C ALA A 324 -6.24 4.56 28.51
N VAL A 325 -6.46 3.23 28.53
CA VAL A 325 -5.55 2.26 27.89
C VAL A 325 -5.38 2.56 26.41
N ALA A 326 -6.46 2.78 25.69
CA ALA A 326 -6.43 3.06 24.25
C ALA A 326 -5.67 4.36 23.94
N LEU A 327 -5.94 5.44 24.70
CA LEU A 327 -5.26 6.74 24.53
C LEU A 327 -3.76 6.65 24.80
N GLU A 328 -3.32 5.87 25.79
CA GLU A 328 -1.90 5.61 26.05
C GLU A 328 -1.26 4.86 24.86
N GLY A 329 -1.94 3.86 24.29
CA GLY A 329 -1.46 3.15 23.10
C GLY A 329 -1.32 4.08 21.88
N ILE A 330 -2.28 4.98 21.66
CA ILE A 330 -2.23 6.00 20.61
C ILE A 330 -1.06 6.96 20.83
N SER A 331 -0.81 7.37 22.07
CA SER A 331 0.33 8.22 22.43
C SER A 331 1.67 7.53 22.08
N ARG A 332 1.81 6.23 22.37
CA ARG A 332 2.99 5.45 22.03
C ARG A 332 3.16 5.29 20.51
N LEU A 333 2.07 5.10 19.77
CA LEU A 333 2.10 5.07 18.30
C LEU A 333 2.58 6.42 17.72
N LYS A 334 2.04 7.56 18.21
CA LYS A 334 2.50 8.89 17.79
C LYS A 334 3.99 9.08 18.10
N SER A 335 4.42 8.73 19.31
CA SER A 335 5.83 8.80 19.72
C SER A 335 6.73 7.94 18.82
N PHE A 336 6.28 6.75 18.45
CA PHE A 336 7.00 5.89 17.51
C PHE A 336 7.12 6.54 16.15
N PHE A 337 6.04 7.05 15.54
CA PHE A 337 6.09 7.73 14.26
C PHE A 337 7.03 8.94 14.28
N THR A 338 6.96 9.78 15.32
CA THR A 338 7.89 10.90 15.51
C THR A 338 9.35 10.42 15.61
N SER A 339 9.60 9.30 16.32
CA SER A 339 10.95 8.75 16.51
C SER A 339 11.62 8.26 15.21
N ILE A 340 10.82 7.92 14.20
CA ILE A 340 11.30 7.53 12.87
C ILE A 340 11.19 8.68 11.84
N GLY A 341 10.90 9.91 12.30
CA GLY A 341 10.90 11.12 11.47
C GLY A 341 9.61 11.36 10.68
N LEU A 342 8.48 10.81 11.12
CA LEU A 342 7.18 11.04 10.49
C LEU A 342 6.37 12.11 11.23
N PRO A 343 5.55 12.91 10.49
CA PRO A 343 4.60 13.84 11.07
C PRO A 343 3.44 13.10 11.75
N VAL A 344 2.85 13.71 12.77
CA VAL A 344 1.65 13.19 13.46
C VAL A 344 0.52 14.22 13.53
N THR A 345 0.71 15.39 12.88
CA THR A 345 -0.29 16.45 12.70
C THR A 345 -0.24 17.02 11.29
N PHE A 346 -1.31 17.68 10.83
CA PHE A 346 -1.32 18.40 9.56
C PHE A 346 -0.21 19.46 9.46
N LYS A 347 0.02 20.19 10.57
CA LYS A 347 1.07 21.21 10.61
C LYS A 347 2.46 20.61 10.37
N GLU A 348 2.78 19.49 11.01
CA GLU A 348 4.05 18.79 10.82
C GLU A 348 4.16 18.19 9.40
N LEU A 349 3.02 17.84 8.78
CA LEU A 349 2.95 17.38 7.39
C LEU A 349 3.15 18.54 6.38
N GLY A 350 3.24 19.78 6.86
CA GLY A 350 3.40 20.98 6.03
C GLY A 350 2.08 21.59 5.54
N ILE A 351 0.95 21.19 6.12
CA ILE A 351 -0.37 21.72 5.79
C ILE A 351 -0.85 22.57 6.97
N GLU A 352 -0.59 23.89 6.92
CA GLU A 352 -0.91 24.78 8.02
C GLU A 352 -2.43 25.02 8.21
N ASN A 353 -3.17 25.09 7.11
CA ASN A 353 -4.61 25.36 7.09
C ASN A 353 -5.34 24.35 6.20
N PRO A 354 -5.57 23.13 6.69
CA PRO A 354 -6.29 22.12 5.88
C PRO A 354 -7.75 22.55 5.68
N ASP A 355 -8.21 22.46 4.44
CA ASP A 355 -9.64 22.68 4.10
C ASP A 355 -10.43 21.40 4.46
N ILE A 356 -10.83 21.31 5.73
CA ILE A 356 -11.55 20.16 6.30
C ILE A 356 -12.88 19.92 5.58
N ASP A 357 -13.56 20.98 5.17
CA ASP A 357 -14.84 20.85 4.46
C ASP A 357 -14.62 20.23 3.09
N ARG A 358 -13.63 20.70 2.35
CA ARG A 358 -13.25 20.13 1.05
C ARG A 358 -12.81 18.67 1.16
N LEU A 359 -12.01 18.31 2.16
CA LEU A 359 -11.58 16.93 2.40
C LEU A 359 -12.78 16.02 2.65
N ALA A 360 -13.69 16.40 3.55
CA ALA A 360 -14.88 15.62 3.86
C ALA A 360 -15.86 15.56 2.67
N ASP A 361 -16.05 16.67 1.94
CA ASP A 361 -16.90 16.70 0.74
C ASP A 361 -16.39 15.78 -0.35
N SER A 362 -15.06 15.78 -0.58
CA SER A 362 -14.42 14.90 -1.55
C SER A 362 -14.55 13.43 -1.15
N LEU A 363 -14.27 13.08 0.12
CA LEU A 363 -14.40 11.72 0.64
C LEU A 363 -15.80 11.17 0.40
N HIS A 364 -16.84 11.90 0.84
CA HIS A 364 -18.20 11.40 0.77
C HIS A 364 -18.79 11.44 -0.64
N ARG A 365 -18.28 12.31 -1.52
CA ARG A 365 -18.56 12.23 -2.96
C ARG A 365 -17.97 10.97 -3.60
N ASN A 366 -16.76 10.57 -3.19
CA ASN A 366 -16.01 9.46 -3.78
C ASN A 366 -16.41 8.08 -3.20
N LYS A 367 -16.86 8.02 -1.94
CA LYS A 367 -17.10 6.77 -1.20
C LYS A 367 -18.55 6.57 -0.77
N GLY A 368 -19.42 7.59 -0.88
CA GLY A 368 -20.82 7.55 -0.48
C GLY A 368 -21.11 8.18 0.88
N GLU A 369 -22.33 8.06 1.34
CA GLU A 369 -22.81 8.73 2.57
C GLU A 369 -22.12 8.21 3.84
N LEU A 370 -21.79 6.91 3.87
CA LEU A 370 -21.16 6.25 5.03
C LEU A 370 -19.84 5.58 4.60
N VAL A 371 -18.79 5.81 5.37
CA VAL A 371 -17.43 5.33 5.09
C VAL A 371 -16.93 4.45 6.23
N GLY A 372 -16.18 3.38 5.91
CA GLY A 372 -15.64 2.44 6.90
C GLY A 372 -16.61 1.31 7.26
N ASN A 373 -16.12 0.32 8.02
CA ASN A 373 -16.87 -0.85 8.47
C ASN A 373 -16.78 -1.07 9.97
N TYR A 374 -15.68 -0.69 10.61
CA TYR A 374 -15.53 -0.80 12.06
C TYR A 374 -16.52 0.10 12.79
N VAL A 375 -16.60 1.35 12.37
CA VAL A 375 -17.71 2.27 12.65
C VAL A 375 -18.02 3.01 11.35
N LYS A 376 -19.30 3.08 10.96
CA LYS A 376 -19.72 3.83 9.79
C LYS A 376 -19.63 5.33 10.05
N LEU A 377 -18.77 6.01 9.32
CA LEU A 377 -18.53 7.44 9.44
C LEU A 377 -19.44 8.22 8.52
N ALA A 378 -20.29 9.08 9.06
CA ALA A 378 -20.96 10.12 8.30
C ALA A 378 -19.99 11.30 8.05
N LYS A 379 -20.38 12.24 7.20
CA LYS A 379 -19.56 13.39 6.82
C LYS A 379 -19.09 14.23 8.01
N GLN A 380 -19.96 14.41 9.03
CA GLN A 380 -19.61 15.16 10.24
C GLN A 380 -18.52 14.42 11.05
N ASP A 381 -18.58 13.11 11.15
CA ASP A 381 -17.58 12.30 11.86
C ASP A 381 -16.21 12.42 11.16
N SER A 382 -16.20 12.37 9.82
CA SER A 382 -14.99 12.59 9.03
C SER A 382 -14.35 13.96 9.28
N LYS A 383 -15.17 15.02 9.40
CA LYS A 383 -14.69 16.36 9.76
C LYS A 383 -14.08 16.41 11.16
N GLU A 384 -14.68 15.70 12.12
CA GLU A 384 -14.17 15.62 13.49
C GLU A 384 -12.82 14.91 13.52
N ILE A 385 -12.67 13.80 12.79
CA ILE A 385 -11.40 13.07 12.66
C ILE A 385 -10.32 13.98 12.05
N TYR A 386 -10.61 14.71 10.97
CA TYR A 386 -9.66 15.66 10.39
C TYR A 386 -9.26 16.78 11.39
N ARG A 387 -10.20 17.26 12.23
CA ARG A 387 -9.88 18.25 13.27
C ARG A 387 -8.97 17.69 14.36
N LEU A 388 -9.10 16.41 14.72
CA LEU A 388 -8.21 15.74 15.68
C LEU A 388 -6.78 15.57 15.16
N ALA A 389 -6.56 15.77 13.87
CA ALA A 389 -5.24 15.75 13.23
C ALA A 389 -4.58 17.13 13.12
N LEU A 390 -5.21 18.22 13.58
CA LEU A 390 -4.63 19.59 13.64
C LEU A 390 -3.54 19.73 14.75
#